data_452b945a53f7bbe2d704cd803293a3cb
#
_entry.id   452b945a53f7bbe2d704cd803293a3cb
#
_cell.length_a   1.000
_cell.length_b   1.000
_cell.length_c   1.000
_cell.angle_alpha   90.00
_cell.angle_beta   90.00
_cell.angle_gamma   90.00
#
_symmetry.space_group_name_H-M   'P 1'
#
loop_
_entity.id
_entity.type
_entity.pdbx_description
1 polymer ?
#
loop_
_entity_poly.entity_id
_entity_poly.type
_entity_poly.pdbx_seq_one_letter_code
_entity_poly.pdbx_strand_id
1 'polypeptide(L)'
;LHRLGIQAFEPVLIEGKAIQLHPLVCAAFNADFDGDQMAVHVPLSLEAQLEARVLMMSTNNILSPANGKPIIVPSQDMVLGLYYLSMDREGEPGEGMILSDMAEVHQALEVGAVTLHSKIISRVPQTDEAGKEYIDLLGGIPGGHELAHDINHLLFERQQIEAARDDVHQLR
;
A
#
# COMPACT_ATOMS: atom_id res chain seq x y z
N LEU A 1 14.12 16.68 -9.29
CA LEU A 1 13.91 16.50 -10.73
C LEU A 1 14.68 15.32 -11.32
N HIS A 2 15.86 14.99 -10.83
CA HIS A 2 16.73 13.95 -11.38
C HIS A 2 16.37 12.50 -11.00
N ARG A 3 15.40 12.29 -10.10
CA ARG A 3 14.93 10.95 -9.70
C ARG A 3 13.65 10.57 -10.43
N LEU A 4 12.50 11.13 -10.05
CA LEU A 4 11.20 10.84 -10.67
C LEU A 4 10.55 12.05 -11.35
N GLY A 5 11.14 13.25 -11.25
CA GLY A 5 10.62 14.47 -11.84
C GLY A 5 9.38 15.01 -11.12
N ILE A 6 8.54 15.74 -11.86
CA ILE A 6 7.28 16.30 -11.37
C ILE A 6 6.26 15.18 -11.30
N GLN A 7 5.55 15.09 -10.17
CA GLN A 7 4.51 14.08 -9.95
C GLN A 7 3.16 14.75 -9.66
N ALA A 8 2.09 14.09 -10.05
CA ALA A 8 0.73 14.51 -9.75
C ALA A 8 0.20 13.77 -8.51
N PHE A 9 -0.63 14.47 -7.75
CA PHE A 9 -1.30 13.96 -6.57
C PHE A 9 -2.75 14.41 -6.56
N GLU A 10 -3.62 13.63 -5.97
CA GLU A 10 -4.97 14.08 -5.64
C GLU A 10 -4.91 14.85 -4.32
N PRO A 11 -5.38 16.11 -4.28
CA PRO A 11 -5.29 16.93 -3.08
C PRO A 11 -6.38 16.56 -2.08
N VAL A 12 -6.01 16.50 -0.81
CA VAL A 12 -6.93 16.45 0.32
C VAL A 12 -6.81 17.75 1.08
N LEU A 13 -7.94 18.44 1.27
CA LEU A 13 -7.97 19.71 1.98
C LEU A 13 -7.84 19.49 3.48
N ILE A 14 -6.86 20.17 4.07
CA ILE A 14 -6.57 20.14 5.50
C ILE A 14 -6.44 21.56 6.04
N GLU A 15 -6.60 21.74 7.34
CA GLU A 15 -6.28 22.99 8.02
C GLU A 15 -4.76 23.12 8.18
N GLY A 16 -4.25 24.34 7.98
CA GLY A 16 -2.82 24.65 8.13
C GLY A 16 -2.21 25.29 6.89
N LYS A 17 -0.92 25.61 6.96
CA LYS A 17 -0.17 26.29 5.89
C LYS A 17 0.94 25.43 5.28
N ALA A 18 1.08 24.20 5.71
CA ALA A 18 2.10 23.28 5.26
C ALA A 18 1.48 22.17 4.40
N ILE A 19 2.20 21.73 3.37
CA ILE A 19 1.83 20.56 2.58
C ILE A 19 2.22 19.32 3.37
N GLN A 20 1.26 18.41 3.57
CA GLN A 20 1.52 17.09 4.11
C GLN A 20 1.82 16.14 2.97
N LEU A 21 3.04 15.65 2.90
CA LEU A 21 3.51 14.76 1.85
C LEU A 21 3.60 13.33 2.39
N HIS A 22 3.16 12.36 1.59
CA HIS A 22 3.23 10.96 1.99
C HIS A 22 4.71 10.51 2.15
N PRO A 23 5.09 9.84 3.23
CA PRO A 23 6.48 9.47 3.49
C PRO A 23 7.15 8.63 2.40
N LEU A 24 6.41 7.77 1.71
CA LEU A 24 6.95 6.93 0.62
C LEU A 24 7.51 7.74 -0.55
N VAL A 25 6.98 8.94 -0.83
CA VAL A 25 7.46 9.78 -1.94
C VAL A 25 8.58 10.73 -1.54
N CYS A 26 8.89 10.85 -0.25
CA CYS A 26 9.98 11.70 0.23
C CYS A 26 11.34 11.35 -0.38
N ALA A 27 11.63 10.06 -0.52
CA ALA A 27 12.86 9.59 -1.17
C ALA A 27 12.96 10.00 -2.64
N ALA A 28 11.83 9.98 -3.36
CA ALA A 28 11.75 10.40 -4.76
C ALA A 28 11.99 11.89 -4.94
N PHE A 29 11.47 12.72 -4.05
CA PHE A 29 11.68 14.18 -4.03
C PHE A 29 12.98 14.60 -3.35
N ASN A 30 13.63 13.70 -2.62
CA ASN A 30 14.70 14.02 -1.69
C ASN A 30 14.27 15.11 -0.69
N ALA A 31 13.04 14.99 -0.20
CA ALA A 31 12.42 15.93 0.71
C ALA A 31 12.50 15.44 2.15
N ASP A 32 12.74 16.37 3.05
CA ASP A 32 12.55 16.19 4.49
C ASP A 32 11.58 17.26 5.03
N PHE A 33 11.29 17.22 6.31
CA PHE A 33 10.30 18.11 6.92
C PHE A 33 10.95 19.19 7.80
N ASP A 34 12.15 19.61 7.46
CA ASP A 34 12.93 20.64 8.18
C ASP A 34 12.72 22.07 7.66
N GLY A 35 11.85 22.25 6.67
CA GLY A 35 11.55 23.55 6.07
C GLY A 35 11.69 23.58 4.55
N ASP A 36 11.77 22.42 3.91
CA ASP A 36 11.80 22.31 2.45
C ASP A 36 10.58 22.97 1.80
N GLN A 37 10.78 23.59 0.66
CA GLN A 37 9.74 24.20 -0.15
C GLN A 37 9.57 23.47 -1.47
N MET A 38 8.32 23.34 -1.92
CA MET A 38 7.96 22.74 -3.20
C MET A 38 7.08 23.68 -4.01
N ALA A 39 7.28 23.69 -5.33
CA ALA A 39 6.37 24.36 -6.26
C ALA A 39 5.15 23.48 -6.52
N VAL A 40 3.98 24.10 -6.53
CA VAL A 40 2.71 23.45 -6.86
C VAL A 40 2.16 24.05 -8.14
N HIS A 41 1.79 23.19 -9.08
CA HIS A 41 1.20 23.57 -10.36
C HIS A 41 -0.19 22.95 -10.47
N VAL A 42 -1.17 23.74 -10.93
CA VAL A 42 -2.54 23.28 -11.14
C VAL A 42 -2.80 23.18 -12.65
N PRO A 43 -3.11 21.98 -13.18
CA PRO A 43 -3.46 21.82 -14.58
C PRO A 43 -4.81 22.48 -14.88
N LEU A 44 -4.87 23.37 -15.87
CA LEU A 44 -6.06 24.15 -16.20
C LEU A 44 -6.84 23.58 -17.40
N SER A 45 -6.16 23.00 -18.39
CA SER A 45 -6.82 22.40 -19.55
C SER A 45 -7.19 20.94 -19.31
N LEU A 46 -8.18 20.44 -20.05
CA LEU A 46 -8.60 19.03 -19.95
C LEU A 46 -7.49 18.09 -20.38
N GLU A 47 -6.71 18.45 -21.39
CA GLU A 47 -5.55 17.68 -21.85
C GLU A 47 -4.48 17.58 -20.76
N ALA A 48 -4.16 18.72 -20.11
CA ALA A 48 -3.19 18.74 -19.02
C ALA A 48 -3.67 17.93 -17.78
N GLN A 49 -4.97 17.95 -17.49
CA GLN A 49 -5.55 17.15 -16.42
C GLN A 49 -5.47 15.65 -16.74
N LEU A 50 -5.72 15.28 -18.01
CA LEU A 50 -5.61 13.89 -18.45
C LEU A 50 -4.16 13.40 -18.39
N GLU A 51 -3.19 14.19 -18.86
CA GLU A 51 -1.76 13.88 -18.75
C GLU A 51 -1.33 13.73 -17.29
N ALA A 52 -1.78 14.61 -16.41
CA ALA A 52 -1.50 14.53 -14.98
C ALA A 52 -2.00 13.20 -14.38
N ARG A 53 -3.23 12.78 -14.72
CA ARG A 53 -3.81 11.52 -14.20
C ARG A 53 -3.16 10.27 -14.79
N VAL A 54 -2.93 10.23 -16.09
CA VAL A 54 -2.48 9.01 -16.78
C VAL A 54 -0.97 8.81 -16.66
N LEU A 55 -0.19 9.90 -16.80
CA LEU A 55 1.27 9.82 -16.90
C LEU A 55 1.98 10.23 -15.61
N MET A 56 1.46 11.22 -14.87
CA MET A 56 2.21 11.89 -13.81
C MET A 56 1.79 11.47 -12.40
N MET A 57 0.72 10.71 -12.23
CA MET A 57 0.32 10.25 -10.89
C MET A 57 1.46 9.50 -10.20
N SER A 58 1.70 9.81 -8.94
CA SER A 58 2.76 9.18 -8.14
C SER A 58 2.59 7.67 -8.03
N THR A 59 1.36 7.18 -8.03
CA THR A 59 1.02 5.75 -8.03
C THR A 59 1.44 5.03 -9.31
N ASN A 60 1.53 5.74 -10.43
CA ASN A 60 1.97 5.18 -11.72
C ASN A 60 3.49 5.26 -11.93
N ASN A 61 4.21 6.00 -11.07
CA ASN A 61 5.64 6.28 -11.19
C ASN A 61 6.42 5.72 -10.00
N ILE A 62 6.39 4.41 -9.84
CA ILE A 62 7.06 3.71 -8.73
C ILE A 62 8.50 3.36 -9.09
N LEU A 63 8.76 3.06 -10.36
CA LEU A 63 10.05 2.59 -10.86
C LEU A 63 10.95 3.74 -11.30
N SER A 64 12.25 3.60 -11.02
CA SER A 64 13.25 4.54 -11.50
C SER A 64 13.41 4.43 -13.04
N PRO A 65 13.33 5.54 -13.78
CA PRO A 65 13.60 5.53 -15.22
C PRO A 65 15.06 5.22 -15.56
N ALA A 66 15.99 5.35 -14.61
CA ALA A 66 17.41 5.11 -14.84
C ALA A 66 17.76 3.63 -14.87
N ASN A 67 17.14 2.79 -14.05
CA ASN A 67 17.54 1.38 -13.87
C ASN A 67 16.36 0.41 -13.68
N GLY A 68 15.11 0.89 -13.74
CA GLY A 68 13.90 0.07 -13.54
C GLY A 68 13.71 -0.46 -12.13
N LYS A 69 14.52 -0.06 -11.16
CA LYS A 69 14.35 -0.46 -9.76
C LYS A 69 13.30 0.41 -9.07
N PRO A 70 12.50 -0.12 -8.14
CA PRO A 70 11.54 0.69 -7.40
C PRO A 70 12.27 1.71 -6.53
N ILE A 71 11.80 2.97 -6.56
CA ILE A 71 12.26 4.05 -5.67
C ILE A 71 11.32 4.19 -4.50
N ILE A 72 10.01 3.99 -4.72
CA ILE A 72 8.99 4.08 -3.70
C ILE A 72 8.93 2.74 -2.98
N VAL A 73 9.72 2.63 -1.92
CA VAL A 73 9.82 1.44 -1.08
C VAL A 73 9.82 1.84 0.39
N PRO A 74 9.30 0.99 1.29
CA PRO A 74 9.43 1.22 2.72
C PRO A 74 10.90 1.35 3.14
N SER A 75 11.19 2.33 3.98
CA SER A 75 12.55 2.56 4.49
C SER A 75 12.50 3.05 5.94
N GLN A 76 13.64 2.98 6.65
CA GLN A 76 13.82 3.49 8.00
C GLN A 76 12.69 3.05 8.96
N ASP A 77 11.93 3.99 9.50
CA ASP A 77 10.88 3.74 10.49
C ASP A 77 9.74 2.86 9.97
N MET A 78 9.45 2.90 8.66
CA MET A 78 8.46 2.02 8.05
C MET A 78 8.89 0.56 8.10
N VAL A 79 10.17 0.27 7.84
CA VAL A 79 10.73 -1.09 7.95
C VAL A 79 10.69 -1.56 9.41
N LEU A 80 11.03 -0.68 10.35
CA LEU A 80 10.98 -0.98 11.77
C LEU A 80 9.53 -1.26 12.22
N GLY A 81 8.58 -0.46 11.75
CA GLY A 81 7.15 -0.65 12.01
C GLY A 81 6.61 -1.97 11.46
N LEU A 82 6.96 -2.31 10.23
CA LEU A 82 6.58 -3.60 9.61
C LEU A 82 7.21 -4.78 10.37
N TYR A 83 8.46 -4.65 10.78
CA TYR A 83 9.11 -5.67 11.61
C TYR A 83 8.38 -5.85 12.94
N TYR A 84 8.03 -4.74 13.63
CA TYR A 84 7.28 -4.80 14.87
C TYR A 84 5.90 -5.45 14.70
N LEU A 85 5.17 -5.12 13.63
CA LEU A 85 3.88 -5.74 13.31
C LEU A 85 3.99 -7.25 13.04
N SER A 86 5.12 -7.70 12.49
CA SER A 86 5.34 -9.11 12.15
C SER A 86 5.91 -9.96 13.28
N MET A 87 6.19 -9.36 14.46
CA MET A 87 6.70 -10.11 15.61
C MET A 87 5.58 -10.91 16.28
N ASP A 88 5.85 -12.17 16.60
CA ASP A 88 5.00 -12.96 17.45
C ASP A 88 5.48 -12.93 18.91
N ARG A 89 4.56 -13.10 19.84
CA ARG A 89 4.86 -13.26 21.28
C ARG A 89 4.06 -14.43 21.83
N GLU A 90 4.73 -15.23 22.68
CA GLU A 90 4.09 -16.33 23.39
C GLU A 90 3.38 -15.82 24.65
N GLY A 91 2.24 -16.41 24.98
CA GLY A 91 1.47 -16.08 26.17
C GLY A 91 0.62 -14.81 26.07
N GLU A 92 0.42 -14.28 24.87
CA GLU A 92 -0.47 -13.13 24.64
C GLU A 92 -1.95 -13.52 24.72
N PRO A 93 -2.85 -12.60 25.11
CA PRO A 93 -4.29 -12.85 25.15
C PRO A 93 -4.82 -13.33 23.80
N GLY A 94 -5.67 -14.39 23.82
CA GLY A 94 -6.28 -14.93 22.62
C GLY A 94 -5.38 -15.83 21.78
N GLU A 95 -4.23 -16.28 22.32
CA GLU A 95 -3.36 -17.23 21.62
C GLU A 95 -4.11 -18.52 21.26
N GLY A 96 -3.99 -18.94 19.99
CA GLY A 96 -4.67 -20.13 19.46
C GLY A 96 -6.14 -19.90 19.06
N MET A 97 -6.66 -18.67 19.14
CA MET A 97 -8.03 -18.36 18.73
C MET A 97 -8.21 -18.59 17.23
N ILE A 98 -9.36 -19.20 16.89
CA ILE A 98 -9.75 -19.44 15.49
C ILE A 98 -10.81 -18.42 15.12
N LEU A 99 -10.53 -17.60 14.10
CA LEU A 99 -11.39 -16.51 13.61
C LEU A 99 -11.86 -16.80 12.19
N SER A 100 -13.09 -16.39 11.87
CA SER A 100 -13.75 -16.77 10.62
C SER A 100 -13.24 -16.00 9.43
N ASP A 101 -12.91 -14.72 9.63
CA ASP A 101 -12.47 -13.80 8.59
C ASP A 101 -11.69 -12.61 9.18
N MET A 102 -11.25 -11.68 8.31
CA MET A 102 -10.54 -10.48 8.74
C MET A 102 -11.42 -9.51 9.52
N ALA A 103 -12.72 -9.46 9.26
CA ALA A 103 -13.63 -8.60 10.03
C ALA A 103 -13.73 -9.04 11.48
N GLU A 104 -13.74 -10.33 11.73
CA GLU A 104 -13.71 -10.88 13.08
C GLU A 104 -12.35 -10.64 13.78
N VAL A 105 -11.24 -10.69 13.04
CA VAL A 105 -9.91 -10.31 13.56
C VAL A 105 -9.91 -8.85 14.02
N HIS A 106 -10.40 -7.91 13.20
CA HIS A 106 -10.51 -6.50 13.58
C HIS A 106 -11.39 -6.30 14.82
N GLN A 107 -12.54 -6.96 14.86
CA GLN A 107 -13.42 -6.89 16.02
C GLN A 107 -12.76 -7.44 17.29
N ALA A 108 -12.04 -8.55 17.18
CA ALA A 108 -11.32 -9.14 18.31
C ALA A 108 -10.19 -8.22 18.82
N LEU A 109 -9.51 -7.51 17.93
CA LEU A 109 -8.51 -6.49 18.28
C LEU A 109 -9.14 -5.27 18.97
N GLU A 110 -10.27 -4.77 18.47
CA GLU A 110 -10.98 -3.62 19.07
C GLU A 110 -11.48 -3.92 20.48
N VAL A 111 -12.00 -5.13 20.71
CA VAL A 111 -12.47 -5.58 22.02
C VAL A 111 -11.30 -5.96 22.94
N GLY A 112 -10.10 -6.12 22.41
CA GLY A 112 -8.91 -6.55 23.16
C GLY A 112 -8.90 -8.04 23.50
N ALA A 113 -9.66 -8.85 22.78
CA ALA A 113 -9.66 -10.31 22.94
C ALA A 113 -8.37 -10.95 22.40
N VAL A 114 -7.75 -10.31 21.40
CA VAL A 114 -6.43 -10.64 20.88
C VAL A 114 -5.57 -9.37 20.83
N THR A 115 -4.25 -9.54 20.81
CA THR A 115 -3.30 -8.46 20.59
C THR A 115 -2.69 -8.57 19.19
N LEU A 116 -1.97 -7.53 18.73
CA LEU A 116 -1.27 -7.54 17.43
C LEU A 116 -0.26 -8.70 17.30
N HIS A 117 0.22 -9.23 18.42
CA HIS A 117 1.29 -10.22 18.47
C HIS A 117 0.80 -11.62 18.88
N SER A 118 -0.51 -11.79 19.11
CA SER A 118 -1.11 -13.09 19.47
C SER A 118 -1.08 -14.05 18.28
N LYS A 119 -0.73 -15.29 18.49
CA LYS A 119 -0.82 -16.33 17.46
C LYS A 119 -2.28 -16.74 17.28
N ILE A 120 -2.85 -16.46 16.11
CA ILE A 120 -4.23 -16.77 15.76
C ILE A 120 -4.29 -17.63 14.49
N ILE A 121 -5.45 -18.20 14.21
CA ILE A 121 -5.76 -18.91 12.97
C ILE A 121 -6.96 -18.21 12.34
N SER A 122 -6.81 -17.72 11.12
CA SER A 122 -7.89 -17.03 10.39
C SER A 122 -8.05 -17.56 8.97
N ARG A 123 -9.26 -17.43 8.44
CA ARG A 123 -9.56 -17.70 7.03
C ARG A 123 -9.26 -16.45 6.22
N VAL A 124 -8.36 -16.58 5.26
CA VAL A 124 -7.99 -15.48 4.36
C VAL A 124 -8.29 -15.89 2.93
N PRO A 125 -9.05 -15.07 2.17
CA PRO A 125 -9.23 -15.30 0.75
C PRO A 125 -7.90 -15.17 0.03
N GLN A 126 -7.56 -16.14 -0.79
CA GLN A 126 -6.37 -16.13 -1.63
C GLN A 126 -6.76 -16.39 -3.08
N THR A 127 -5.95 -15.90 -4.00
CA THR A 127 -6.11 -16.12 -5.42
C THR A 127 -4.93 -16.94 -5.94
N ASP A 128 -5.21 -18.04 -6.64
CA ASP A 128 -4.17 -18.86 -7.27
C ASP A 128 -3.58 -18.20 -8.52
N GLU A 129 -2.52 -18.77 -9.07
CA GLU A 129 -1.88 -18.26 -10.30
C GLU A 129 -2.82 -18.26 -11.54
N ALA A 130 -3.92 -19.01 -11.48
CA ALA A 130 -4.95 -19.07 -12.51
C ALA A 130 -6.08 -18.05 -12.30
N GLY A 131 -6.00 -17.20 -11.26
CA GLY A 131 -7.02 -16.20 -10.93
C GLY A 131 -8.25 -16.77 -10.22
N LYS A 132 -8.19 -18.00 -9.70
CA LYS A 132 -9.29 -18.61 -8.96
C LYS A 132 -9.16 -18.31 -7.46
N GLU A 133 -10.22 -17.75 -6.89
CA GLU A 133 -10.30 -17.48 -5.46
C GLU A 133 -10.52 -18.78 -4.66
N TYR A 134 -9.81 -18.91 -3.56
CA TYR A 134 -10.00 -19.97 -2.58
C TYR A 134 -9.77 -19.41 -1.17
N ILE A 135 -10.31 -20.10 -0.18
CA ILE A 135 -10.16 -19.73 1.24
C ILE A 135 -9.12 -20.64 1.86
N ASP A 136 -8.07 -20.06 2.39
CA ASP A 136 -7.03 -20.78 3.12
C ASP A 136 -7.11 -20.49 4.62
N LEU A 137 -6.70 -21.45 5.43
CA LEU A 137 -6.55 -21.33 6.88
C LEU A 137 -5.11 -20.96 7.18
N LEU A 138 -4.88 -19.68 7.44
CA LEU A 138 -3.56 -19.18 7.79
C LEU A 138 -3.40 -19.06 9.28
N GLY A 139 -2.36 -19.71 9.80
CA GLY A 139 -1.84 -19.44 11.14
C GLY A 139 -0.86 -18.29 11.12
N GLY A 140 -0.99 -17.36 12.05
CA GLY A 140 -0.09 -16.21 12.12
C GLY A 140 -0.51 -15.25 13.23
N ILE A 141 -0.11 -14.02 13.09
CA ILE A 141 -0.46 -12.93 13.99
C ILE A 141 -1.41 -11.94 13.28
N PRO A 142 -2.28 -11.19 13.99
CA PRO A 142 -3.20 -10.24 13.36
C PRO A 142 -2.51 -9.25 12.41
N GLY A 143 -1.41 -8.63 12.81
CA GLY A 143 -0.65 -7.72 11.95
C GLY A 143 -0.08 -8.38 10.69
N GLY A 144 0.30 -9.65 10.74
CA GLY A 144 0.74 -10.43 9.58
C GLY A 144 -0.41 -10.79 8.65
N HIS A 145 -1.60 -11.08 9.20
CA HIS A 145 -2.81 -11.34 8.40
C HIS A 145 -3.29 -10.09 7.67
N GLU A 146 -3.28 -8.91 8.31
CA GLU A 146 -3.59 -7.64 7.66
C GLU A 146 -2.63 -7.38 6.49
N LEU A 147 -1.33 -7.51 6.71
CA LEU A 147 -0.34 -7.29 5.67
C LEU A 147 -0.51 -8.27 4.50
N ALA A 148 -0.80 -9.53 4.76
CA ALA A 148 -1.04 -10.53 3.72
C ALA A 148 -2.32 -10.23 2.92
N HIS A 149 -3.39 -9.80 3.59
CA HIS A 149 -4.63 -9.38 2.94
C HIS A 149 -4.41 -8.20 2.01
N ASP A 150 -3.74 -7.16 2.48
CA ASP A 150 -3.48 -5.94 1.69
C ASP A 150 -2.58 -6.23 0.48
N ILE A 151 -1.55 -7.05 0.65
CA ILE A 151 -0.68 -7.45 -0.47
C ILE A 151 -1.47 -8.24 -1.51
N ASN A 152 -2.31 -9.19 -1.10
CA ASN A 152 -3.13 -9.97 -2.02
C ASN A 152 -4.13 -9.09 -2.77
N HIS A 153 -4.76 -8.12 -2.10
CA HIS A 153 -5.66 -7.16 -2.74
C HIS A 153 -4.94 -6.32 -3.80
N LEU A 154 -3.76 -5.79 -3.47
CA LEU A 154 -2.95 -5.00 -4.40
C LEU A 154 -2.47 -5.83 -5.61
N LEU A 155 -2.12 -7.09 -5.41
CA LEU A 155 -1.73 -8.00 -6.50
C LEU A 155 -2.91 -8.30 -7.42
N PHE A 156 -4.10 -8.49 -6.87
CA PHE A 156 -5.33 -8.70 -7.64
C PHE A 156 -5.70 -7.48 -8.48
N GLU A 157 -5.67 -6.27 -7.91
CA GLU A 157 -5.92 -5.03 -8.65
C GLU A 157 -4.92 -4.84 -9.79
N ARG A 158 -3.65 -5.15 -9.56
CA ARG A 158 -2.61 -5.07 -10.58
C ARG A 158 -2.88 -6.04 -11.74
N GLN A 159 -3.27 -7.28 -11.47
CA GLN A 159 -3.61 -8.26 -12.51
C GLN A 159 -4.81 -7.80 -13.35
N GLN A 160 -5.83 -7.19 -12.74
CA GLN A 160 -6.97 -6.61 -13.45
C GLN A 160 -6.56 -5.48 -14.40
N ILE A 161 -5.65 -4.62 -13.97
CA ILE A 161 -5.13 -3.51 -14.79
C ILE A 161 -4.28 -4.05 -15.95
N GLU A 162 -3.46 -5.06 -15.73
CA GLU A 162 -2.65 -5.71 -16.77
C GLU A 162 -3.55 -6.42 -17.81
N ALA A 163 -4.56 -7.15 -17.38
CA ALA A 163 -5.54 -7.80 -18.27
C ALA A 163 -6.29 -6.78 -19.13
N ALA A 164 -6.79 -5.69 -18.54
CA ALA A 164 -7.47 -4.62 -19.27
C ALA A 164 -6.54 -3.91 -20.28
N ARG A 165 -5.25 -3.84 -20.00
CA ARG A 165 -4.25 -3.27 -20.90
C ARG A 165 -3.99 -4.17 -22.12
N ASP A 166 -3.94 -5.48 -21.91
CA ASP A 166 -3.73 -6.46 -22.96
C ASP A 166 -4.94 -6.52 -23.92
N ASP A 167 -6.17 -6.41 -23.38
CA ASP A 167 -7.39 -6.31 -24.20
C ASP A 167 -7.39 -5.08 -25.10
N VAL A 168 -6.91 -3.93 -24.62
CA VAL A 168 -6.78 -2.71 -25.44
C VAL A 168 -5.72 -2.86 -26.54
N HIS A 169 -4.66 -3.64 -26.31
CA HIS A 169 -3.65 -3.92 -27.34
C HIS A 169 -4.11 -4.89 -28.42
N GLN A 170 -5.07 -5.78 -28.13
CA GLN A 170 -5.65 -6.69 -29.12
C GLN A 170 -6.69 -6.02 -30.02
N LEU A 171 -7.20 -4.84 -29.65
CA LEU A 171 -8.17 -4.07 -30.44
C LEU A 171 -7.52 -3.06 -31.41
N ARG A 172 -6.21 -3.04 -31.54
CA ARG A 172 -5.42 -2.27 -32.52
C ARG A 172 -4.82 -3.16 -33.59
#